data_fc68370281190bed46d5d80feff588bf
#
_entry.id   fc68370281190bed46d5d80feff588bf
#
_cell.length_a   1.000
_cell.length_b   1.000
_cell.length_c   1.000
_cell.angle_alpha   90.00
_cell.angle_beta   90.00
_cell.angle_gamma   90.00
#
_symmetry.space_group_name_H-M   'P 1'
#
loop_
_entity.id
_entity.type
_entity.pdbx_description
1 polymer ?
#
loop_
_entity_poly.entity_id
_entity_poly.type
_entity_poly.pdbx_seq_one_letter_code
_entity_poly.pdbx_strand_id
1 'polypeptide(L)'
;MNVFDELEGRKSVFKDRRFLDHRFLPDKLPHREEQIRAIAKYWVEALRGVTPPDITIYGKTGTGKTAVAKFAMKQLNEASKNSDVNVRTEYIRCTDYTTEYQVLARLCQQFGRDVPYRGWTKAEVINTFRSLFKKNVFGQDLILIVVLDEIDILLKNDGDGLLYTLTRTDNVSILSISNYVDFKKFIKPRVRSSLRDREIVFPPYAAPQLVDILKERSKLSFKEGVLEDDVIPLCAALAAKEEGDARYALDLLRTAGEIADEQGSNVVRGEFVREAKDYIEHNKVTDIIMTLPSQQQRVLEAILYLTKRGEEITSGRLYEIYKKISQGDSVSYRRIFDFVNELELLGLISTNTVSKGRGKGRTNIIKLQCDTSVLENALWM
;
A
#
# COMPACT_ATOMS: atom_id res chain seq x y z
N MET A 1 3.44 43.33 0.95
CA MET A 1 2.39 42.35 1.27
C MET A 1 3.03 40.98 1.07
N ASN A 2 3.07 40.14 2.10
CA ASN A 2 3.70 38.83 2.02
C ASN A 2 2.69 37.88 1.32
N VAL A 3 3.14 37.12 0.33
CA VAL A 3 2.29 36.16 -0.41
C VAL A 3 1.62 35.17 0.55
N PHE A 4 2.25 34.83 1.67
CA PHE A 4 1.70 33.97 2.69
C PHE A 4 0.52 34.59 3.44
N ASP A 5 0.54 35.91 3.70
CA ASP A 5 -0.58 36.64 4.38
C ASP A 5 -1.84 36.65 3.50
N GLU A 6 -1.67 36.71 2.17
CA GLU A 6 -2.77 36.66 1.20
C GLU A 6 -3.40 35.25 1.14
N LEU A 7 -2.59 34.22 1.23
CA LEU A 7 -3.04 32.81 1.21
C LEU A 7 -3.65 32.38 2.55
N GLU A 8 -3.11 32.87 3.66
CA GLU A 8 -3.60 32.56 5.03
C GLU A 8 -5.01 33.12 5.29
N GLY A 9 -5.35 34.25 4.64
CA GLY A 9 -6.67 34.87 4.72
C GLY A 9 -7.81 34.16 4.00
N ARG A 10 -7.54 33.11 3.20
CA ARG A 10 -8.58 32.37 2.48
C ARG A 10 -9.39 31.48 3.43
N LYS A 11 -10.72 31.53 3.29
CA LYS A 11 -11.61 30.65 4.04
C LYS A 11 -11.46 29.23 3.51
N SER A 12 -10.99 28.31 4.34
CA SER A 12 -10.95 26.89 4.01
C SER A 12 -12.23 26.17 4.43
N VAL A 13 -12.69 25.17 3.67
CA VAL A 13 -13.78 24.26 4.04
C VAL A 13 -13.35 23.30 5.14
N PHE A 14 -12.06 23.12 5.35
CA PHE A 14 -11.53 22.21 6.37
C PHE A 14 -11.48 22.84 7.76
N LYS A 15 -11.71 21.98 8.75
CA LYS A 15 -11.38 22.20 10.14
C LYS A 15 -9.97 21.67 10.44
N ASP A 16 -9.70 20.43 10.00
CA ASP A 16 -8.38 19.80 10.12
C ASP A 16 -8.22 18.66 9.08
N ARG A 17 -7.40 18.88 8.06
CA ARG A 17 -7.16 17.92 6.95
C ARG A 17 -6.48 16.63 7.41
N ARG A 18 -5.75 16.62 8.55
CA ARG A 18 -5.00 15.47 9.04
C ARG A 18 -5.89 14.25 9.29
N PHE A 19 -7.15 14.46 9.61
CA PHE A 19 -8.10 13.39 9.84
C PHE A 19 -8.49 12.61 8.56
N LEU A 20 -8.22 13.15 7.36
CA LEU A 20 -8.41 12.44 6.10
C LEU A 20 -7.15 11.70 5.63
N ASP A 21 -6.00 11.92 6.28
CA ASP A 21 -4.78 11.16 5.96
C ASP A 21 -5.00 9.67 6.29
N HIS A 22 -4.60 8.80 5.36
CA HIS A 22 -4.70 7.36 5.53
C HIS A 22 -3.80 6.81 6.66
N ARG A 23 -2.80 7.59 7.11
CA ARG A 23 -1.93 7.27 8.26
C ARG A 23 -2.57 7.57 9.61
N PHE A 24 -3.61 8.39 9.64
CA PHE A 24 -4.34 8.66 10.87
C PHE A 24 -5.10 7.44 11.35
N LEU A 25 -4.84 7.01 12.58
CA LEU A 25 -5.55 5.92 13.23
C LEU A 25 -6.71 6.47 14.08
N PRO A 26 -7.98 6.26 13.68
CA PRO A 26 -9.11 6.74 14.45
C PRO A 26 -9.34 5.87 15.70
N ASP A 27 -10.10 6.40 16.66
CA ASP A 27 -10.46 5.68 17.89
C ASP A 27 -11.53 4.59 17.66
N LYS A 28 -12.18 4.58 16.50
CA LYS A 28 -13.12 3.54 16.06
C LYS A 28 -12.82 3.14 14.62
N LEU A 29 -12.98 1.88 14.32
CA LEU A 29 -12.82 1.30 12.98
C LEU A 29 -14.13 0.61 12.59
N PRO A 30 -15.12 1.36 12.07
CA PRO A 30 -16.41 0.80 11.72
C PRO A 30 -16.26 -0.31 10.68
N HIS A 31 -17.13 -1.34 10.82
CA HIS A 31 -17.17 -2.54 9.96
C HIS A 31 -15.91 -3.42 10.02
N ARG A 32 -15.10 -3.27 11.10
CA ARG A 32 -13.93 -4.14 11.39
C ARG A 32 -13.97 -4.73 12.80
N GLU A 33 -15.10 -4.63 13.49
CA GLU A 33 -15.28 -5.15 14.84
C GLU A 33 -15.03 -6.66 14.92
N GLU A 34 -15.45 -7.43 13.91
CA GLU A 34 -15.22 -8.87 13.83
C GLU A 34 -13.74 -9.21 13.73
N GLN A 35 -13.00 -8.49 12.86
CA GLN A 35 -11.55 -8.69 12.67
C GLN A 35 -10.78 -8.29 13.93
N ILE A 36 -11.17 -7.19 14.57
CA ILE A 36 -10.58 -6.75 15.86
C ILE A 36 -10.81 -7.81 16.92
N ARG A 37 -12.05 -8.31 17.08
CA ARG A 37 -12.38 -9.36 18.03
C ARG A 37 -11.64 -10.67 17.76
N ALA A 38 -11.47 -11.01 16.47
CA ALA A 38 -10.73 -12.21 16.08
C ALA A 38 -9.26 -12.13 16.51
N ILE A 39 -8.59 -10.99 16.33
CA ILE A 39 -7.22 -10.77 16.80
C ILE A 39 -7.19 -10.79 18.35
N ALA A 40 -8.07 -10.03 19.00
CA ALA A 40 -8.12 -9.91 20.44
C ALA A 40 -8.36 -11.27 21.12
N LYS A 41 -9.20 -12.14 20.52
CA LYS A 41 -9.44 -13.51 21.01
C LYS A 41 -8.16 -14.33 21.17
N TYR A 42 -7.21 -14.16 20.26
CA TYR A 42 -5.93 -14.85 20.34
C TYR A 42 -4.92 -14.11 21.23
N TRP A 43 -4.85 -12.79 21.11
CA TRP A 43 -3.87 -11.99 21.83
C TRP A 43 -4.14 -11.88 23.33
N VAL A 44 -5.36 -12.12 23.78
CA VAL A 44 -5.68 -12.15 25.23
C VAL A 44 -4.87 -13.20 25.98
N GLU A 45 -4.42 -14.27 25.34
CA GLU A 45 -3.55 -15.27 25.93
C GLU A 45 -2.21 -14.68 26.41
N ALA A 46 -1.70 -13.67 25.71
CA ALA A 46 -0.48 -12.97 26.15
C ALA A 46 -0.63 -12.34 27.53
N LEU A 47 -1.79 -11.76 27.84
CA LEU A 47 -2.09 -11.19 29.17
C LEU A 47 -2.14 -12.25 30.28
N ARG A 48 -2.27 -13.52 29.91
CA ARG A 48 -2.26 -14.70 30.83
C ARG A 48 -0.88 -15.35 30.90
N GLY A 49 0.14 -14.78 30.28
CA GLY A 49 1.49 -15.35 30.24
C GLY A 49 1.67 -16.50 29.25
N VAL A 50 0.73 -16.68 28.31
CA VAL A 50 0.79 -17.72 27.28
C VAL A 50 1.08 -17.08 25.93
N THR A 51 2.07 -17.62 25.19
CA THR A 51 2.39 -17.15 23.84
C THR A 51 1.21 -17.38 22.90
N PRO A 52 0.63 -16.32 22.27
CA PRO A 52 -0.47 -16.48 21.34
C PRO A 52 -0.06 -17.28 20.09
N PRO A 53 -1.01 -17.91 19.39
CA PRO A 53 -0.75 -18.45 18.07
C PRO A 53 -0.40 -17.34 17.09
N ASP A 54 0.34 -17.69 16.04
CA ASP A 54 0.61 -16.77 14.95
C ASP A 54 -0.69 -16.42 14.20
N ILE A 55 -0.76 -15.21 13.66
CA ILE A 55 -1.93 -14.73 12.91
C ILE A 55 -1.46 -14.28 11.53
N THR A 56 -2.20 -14.67 10.52
CA THR A 56 -2.04 -14.17 9.17
C THR A 56 -3.27 -13.36 8.75
N ILE A 57 -3.05 -12.12 8.36
CA ILE A 57 -4.07 -11.23 7.83
C ILE A 57 -3.84 -11.02 6.34
N TYR A 58 -4.87 -11.22 5.52
CA TYR A 58 -4.78 -10.92 4.10
C TYR A 58 -6.08 -10.33 3.55
N GLY A 59 -5.93 -9.60 2.45
CA GLY A 59 -7.00 -8.90 1.75
C GLY A 59 -6.42 -7.84 0.83
N LYS A 60 -7.24 -7.29 -0.05
CA LYS A 60 -6.82 -6.22 -0.98
C LYS A 60 -6.31 -4.98 -0.26
N THR A 61 -5.65 -4.09 -1.00
CA THR A 61 -5.22 -2.78 -0.50
C THR A 61 -6.44 -1.98 -0.01
N GLY A 62 -6.24 -1.09 0.98
CA GLY A 62 -7.31 -0.23 1.48
C GLY A 62 -8.40 -0.89 2.31
N THR A 63 -8.31 -2.20 2.60
CA THR A 63 -9.31 -2.94 3.41
C THR A 63 -9.16 -2.78 4.92
N GLY A 64 -8.24 -1.93 5.39
CA GLY A 64 -8.07 -1.61 6.81
C GLY A 64 -7.18 -2.57 7.61
N LYS A 65 -6.44 -3.49 6.98
CA LYS A 65 -5.55 -4.47 7.65
C LYS A 65 -4.58 -3.82 8.64
N THR A 66 -3.77 -2.87 8.14
CA THR A 66 -2.78 -2.13 8.93
C THR A 66 -3.45 -1.34 10.07
N ALA A 67 -4.58 -0.70 9.80
CA ALA A 67 -5.31 0.08 10.79
C ALA A 67 -5.81 -0.80 11.94
N VAL A 68 -6.40 -1.96 11.63
CA VAL A 68 -6.89 -2.92 12.63
C VAL A 68 -5.74 -3.50 13.45
N ALA A 69 -4.62 -3.86 12.81
CA ALA A 69 -3.45 -4.37 13.52
C ALA A 69 -2.91 -3.33 14.51
N LYS A 70 -2.70 -2.07 14.07
CA LYS A 70 -2.25 -0.98 14.95
C LYS A 70 -3.25 -0.67 16.07
N PHE A 71 -4.54 -0.73 15.77
CA PHE A 71 -5.59 -0.54 16.76
C PHE A 71 -5.57 -1.64 17.82
N ALA A 72 -5.46 -2.91 17.41
CA ALA A 72 -5.35 -4.05 18.33
C ALA A 72 -4.08 -3.97 19.18
N MET A 73 -2.94 -3.54 18.59
CA MET A 73 -1.69 -3.28 19.34
C MET A 73 -1.90 -2.21 20.42
N LYS A 74 -2.53 -1.08 20.07
CA LYS A 74 -2.83 0.01 21.01
C LYS A 74 -3.64 -0.53 22.18
N GLN A 75 -4.73 -1.25 21.91
CA GLN A 75 -5.59 -1.82 22.95
C GLN A 75 -4.88 -2.87 23.82
N LEU A 76 -4.08 -3.75 23.22
CA LEU A 76 -3.32 -4.75 23.98
C LEU A 76 -2.27 -4.09 24.88
N ASN A 77 -1.54 -3.09 24.36
CA ASN A 77 -0.55 -2.35 25.13
C ASN A 77 -1.19 -1.55 26.29
N GLU A 78 -2.42 -1.06 26.13
CA GLU A 78 -3.17 -0.42 27.20
C GLU A 78 -3.61 -1.45 28.26
N ALA A 79 -4.13 -2.59 27.83
CA ALA A 79 -4.55 -3.67 28.73
C ALA A 79 -3.36 -4.29 29.50
N SER A 80 -2.18 -4.40 28.86
CA SER A 80 -0.98 -4.98 29.48
C SER A 80 -0.41 -4.14 30.62
N LYS A 81 -0.72 -2.84 30.67
CA LYS A 81 -0.28 -1.98 31.80
C LYS A 81 -0.84 -2.43 33.17
N ASN A 82 -1.98 -3.12 33.15
CA ASN A 82 -2.65 -3.64 34.33
C ASN A 82 -2.41 -5.14 34.53
N SER A 83 -1.48 -5.74 33.80
CA SER A 83 -1.13 -7.16 33.85
C SER A 83 0.23 -7.34 34.53
N ASP A 84 0.38 -8.46 35.25
CA ASP A 84 1.67 -8.87 35.83
C ASP A 84 2.62 -9.46 34.77
N VAL A 85 2.17 -9.61 33.52
CA VAL A 85 2.94 -10.15 32.40
C VAL A 85 3.52 -9.02 31.58
N ASN A 86 4.80 -9.09 31.23
CA ASN A 86 5.47 -8.15 30.34
C ASN A 86 5.13 -8.48 28.89
N VAL A 87 4.07 -7.87 28.36
CA VAL A 87 3.67 -8.00 26.94
C VAL A 87 4.16 -6.80 26.16
N ARG A 88 4.84 -7.06 25.05
CA ARG A 88 5.32 -6.03 24.10
C ARG A 88 4.80 -6.31 22.70
N THR A 89 4.44 -5.26 21.99
CA THR A 89 4.07 -5.35 20.57
C THR A 89 5.00 -4.47 19.75
N GLU A 90 5.54 -5.01 18.65
CA GLU A 90 6.43 -4.27 17.75
C GLU A 90 5.88 -4.31 16.33
N TYR A 91 5.77 -3.14 15.69
CA TYR A 91 5.33 -2.99 14.32
C TYR A 91 6.51 -2.77 13.39
N ILE A 92 6.64 -3.64 12.41
CA ILE A 92 7.68 -3.60 11.37
C ILE A 92 7.02 -3.53 10.00
N ARG A 93 7.36 -2.50 9.24
CA ARG A 93 7.00 -2.40 7.84
C ARG A 93 8.10 -3.03 6.99
N CYS A 94 7.77 -4.09 6.27
CA CYS A 94 8.76 -4.86 5.51
C CYS A 94 9.28 -4.13 4.26
N THR A 95 8.68 -3.02 3.86
CA THR A 95 9.24 -2.09 2.87
C THR A 95 10.43 -1.30 3.40
N ASP A 96 10.43 -0.99 4.71
CA ASP A 96 11.49 -0.19 5.33
C ASP A 96 12.67 -1.09 5.79
N TYR A 97 12.37 -2.36 6.11
CA TYR A 97 13.30 -3.38 6.55
C TYR A 97 13.15 -4.62 5.67
N THR A 98 13.91 -4.67 4.58
CA THR A 98 13.72 -5.65 3.50
C THR A 98 14.46 -6.97 3.71
N THR A 99 15.25 -7.10 4.79
CA THR A 99 16.02 -8.31 5.11
C THR A 99 15.77 -8.79 6.53
N GLU A 100 15.90 -10.11 6.78
CA GLU A 100 15.84 -10.71 8.12
C GLU A 100 16.80 -10.02 9.09
N TYR A 101 18.03 -9.74 8.64
CA TYR A 101 19.02 -9.05 9.44
C TYR A 101 18.53 -7.70 9.95
N GLN A 102 17.99 -6.86 9.05
CA GLN A 102 17.52 -5.51 9.41
C GLN A 102 16.34 -5.56 10.38
N VAL A 103 15.40 -6.49 10.18
CA VAL A 103 14.26 -6.66 11.07
C VAL A 103 14.72 -7.09 12.46
N LEU A 104 15.59 -8.11 12.56
CA LEU A 104 16.12 -8.57 13.84
C LEU A 104 16.96 -7.51 14.55
N ALA A 105 17.81 -6.77 13.82
CA ALA A 105 18.58 -5.66 14.38
C ALA A 105 17.64 -4.58 14.95
N ARG A 106 16.58 -4.20 14.20
CA ARG A 106 15.57 -3.27 14.66
C ARG A 106 14.88 -3.75 15.93
N LEU A 107 14.46 -5.01 15.98
CA LEU A 107 13.86 -5.60 17.17
C LEU A 107 14.83 -5.56 18.37
N CYS A 108 16.10 -5.93 18.18
CA CYS A 108 17.09 -5.84 19.25
C CYS A 108 17.27 -4.42 19.79
N GLN A 109 17.31 -3.42 18.90
CA GLN A 109 17.43 -2.01 19.29
C GLN A 109 16.24 -1.51 20.11
N GLN A 110 15.01 -1.96 19.82
CA GLN A 110 13.82 -1.63 20.62
C GLN A 110 13.93 -2.11 22.07
N PHE A 111 14.70 -3.16 22.31
CA PHE A 111 14.98 -3.71 23.65
C PHE A 111 16.33 -3.23 24.22
N GLY A 112 16.88 -2.13 23.73
CA GLY A 112 18.09 -1.51 24.24
C GLY A 112 19.38 -2.29 23.96
N ARG A 113 19.36 -3.19 22.94
CA ARG A 113 20.56 -3.86 22.44
C ARG A 113 21.10 -3.10 21.24
N ASP A 114 22.30 -2.60 21.37
CA ASP A 114 22.97 -1.88 20.27
C ASP A 114 23.48 -2.88 19.22
N VAL A 115 22.61 -3.19 18.26
CA VAL A 115 22.91 -4.04 17.12
C VAL A 115 22.95 -3.15 15.88
N PRO A 116 24.09 -3.03 15.20
CA PRO A 116 24.20 -2.21 14.01
C PRO A 116 23.43 -2.87 12.83
N TYR A 117 22.96 -2.05 11.89
CA TYR A 117 22.28 -2.56 10.68
C TYR A 117 23.24 -3.24 9.68
N ARG A 118 24.55 -3.20 9.93
CA ARG A 118 25.61 -3.83 9.13
C ARG A 118 26.80 -4.19 10.01
N GLY A 119 27.60 -5.16 9.58
CA GLY A 119 28.90 -5.48 10.18
C GLY A 119 28.91 -6.71 11.08
N TRP A 120 27.80 -7.09 11.68
CA TRP A 120 27.69 -8.35 12.42
C TRP A 120 27.29 -9.50 11.49
N THR A 121 27.63 -10.72 11.89
CA THR A 121 27.12 -11.91 11.20
C THR A 121 25.64 -12.10 11.53
N LYS A 122 24.89 -12.73 10.62
CA LYS A 122 23.50 -13.09 10.84
C LYS A 122 23.31 -13.93 12.12
N ALA A 123 24.27 -14.83 12.42
CA ALA A 123 24.23 -15.66 13.60
C ALA A 123 24.34 -14.84 14.90
N GLU A 124 25.20 -13.82 14.94
CA GLU A 124 25.32 -12.93 16.10
C GLU A 124 24.03 -12.18 16.36
N VAL A 125 23.38 -11.64 15.31
CA VAL A 125 22.09 -10.92 15.45
C VAL A 125 20.99 -11.86 15.96
N ILE A 126 20.88 -13.07 15.38
CA ILE A 126 19.89 -14.09 15.82
C ILE A 126 20.15 -14.47 17.29
N ASN A 127 21.40 -14.70 17.68
CA ASN A 127 21.74 -15.07 19.06
C ASN A 127 21.44 -13.93 20.03
N THR A 128 21.73 -12.68 19.64
CA THR A 128 21.41 -11.49 20.43
C THR A 128 19.90 -11.37 20.60
N PHE A 129 19.11 -11.49 19.52
CA PHE A 129 17.65 -11.48 19.58
C PHE A 129 17.11 -12.58 20.52
N ARG A 130 17.53 -13.82 20.36
CA ARG A 130 17.11 -14.93 21.23
C ARG A 130 17.52 -14.72 22.69
N SER A 131 18.62 -14.02 22.96
CA SER A 131 19.05 -13.73 24.31
C SER A 131 18.08 -12.83 25.09
N LEU A 132 17.21 -12.06 24.38
CA LEU A 132 16.17 -11.22 25.00
C LEU A 132 15.13 -12.04 25.75
N PHE A 133 14.91 -13.29 25.34
CA PHE A 133 13.88 -14.19 25.89
C PHE A 133 14.43 -15.19 26.91
N LYS A 134 15.74 -15.10 27.25
CA LYS A 134 16.29 -15.90 28.34
C LYS A 134 15.69 -15.42 29.66
N LYS A 135 15.28 -16.37 30.49
CA LYS A 135 14.73 -16.11 31.84
C LYS A 135 15.60 -15.10 32.60
N ASN A 136 14.97 -14.11 33.21
CA ASN A 136 15.57 -13.07 34.05
C ASN A 136 16.25 -11.87 33.37
N VAL A 137 16.24 -11.72 32.05
CA VAL A 137 16.82 -10.52 31.41
C VAL A 137 16.00 -9.26 31.75
N PHE A 138 14.69 -9.39 31.93
CA PHE A 138 13.77 -8.30 32.27
C PHE A 138 13.02 -8.49 33.59
N GLY A 139 13.44 -9.44 34.45
CA GLY A 139 12.80 -9.73 35.73
C GLY A 139 11.44 -10.44 35.64
N GLN A 140 10.82 -10.48 34.48
CA GLN A 140 9.54 -11.15 34.17
C GLN A 140 9.64 -11.83 32.79
N ASP A 141 8.82 -12.84 32.55
CA ASP A 141 8.76 -13.48 31.22
C ASP A 141 8.20 -12.48 30.21
N LEU A 142 9.02 -12.13 29.22
CA LEU A 142 8.63 -11.25 28.12
C LEU A 142 7.86 -12.05 27.07
N ILE A 143 6.67 -11.60 26.69
CA ILE A 143 5.96 -12.04 25.49
C ILE A 143 6.02 -10.94 24.44
N LEU A 144 6.56 -11.25 23.26
CA LEU A 144 6.66 -10.34 22.15
C LEU A 144 5.72 -10.74 21.03
N ILE A 145 4.89 -9.79 20.59
CA ILE A 145 4.08 -9.92 19.36
C ILE A 145 4.68 -9.02 18.30
N VAL A 146 5.16 -9.62 17.21
CA VAL A 146 5.75 -8.91 16.07
C VAL A 146 4.72 -8.80 14.96
N VAL A 147 4.35 -7.58 14.61
CA VAL A 147 3.49 -7.29 13.45
C VAL A 147 4.38 -6.99 12.25
N LEU A 148 4.32 -7.87 11.24
CA LEU A 148 5.07 -7.77 9.98
C LEU A 148 4.11 -7.31 8.88
N ASP A 149 4.13 -6.01 8.57
CA ASP A 149 3.28 -5.46 7.51
C ASP A 149 3.98 -5.53 6.15
N GLU A 150 3.22 -5.86 5.11
CA GLU A 150 3.71 -6.09 3.74
C GLU A 150 4.78 -7.21 3.68
N ILE A 151 4.55 -8.30 4.42
CA ILE A 151 5.48 -9.44 4.56
C ILE A 151 5.90 -10.06 3.23
N ASP A 152 5.05 -9.99 2.21
CA ASP A 152 5.33 -10.51 0.88
C ASP A 152 6.54 -9.84 0.21
N ILE A 153 6.85 -8.60 0.55
CA ILE A 153 8.05 -7.89 0.07
C ILE A 153 9.32 -8.52 0.65
N LEU A 154 9.34 -8.75 1.95
CA LEU A 154 10.48 -9.39 2.61
C LEU A 154 10.68 -10.81 2.09
N LEU A 155 9.59 -11.59 1.94
CA LEU A 155 9.66 -12.97 1.44
C LEU A 155 10.21 -13.05 0.01
N LYS A 156 9.89 -12.08 -0.86
CA LYS A 156 10.43 -12.00 -2.22
C LYS A 156 11.92 -11.63 -2.23
N ASN A 157 12.35 -10.74 -1.33
CA ASN A 157 13.71 -10.20 -1.31
C ASN A 157 14.72 -11.10 -0.58
N ASP A 158 14.36 -11.60 0.61
CA ASP A 158 15.29 -12.31 1.51
C ASP A 158 14.79 -13.73 1.89
N GLY A 159 13.59 -14.10 1.45
CA GLY A 159 12.99 -15.39 1.72
C GLY A 159 12.38 -15.50 3.13
N ASP A 160 12.26 -16.75 3.59
CA ASP A 160 11.47 -17.10 4.78
C ASP A 160 12.31 -17.25 6.07
N GLY A 161 13.55 -16.82 6.05
CA GLY A 161 14.49 -16.96 7.18
C GLY A 161 14.00 -16.25 8.44
N LEU A 162 13.45 -15.03 8.32
CA LEU A 162 12.89 -14.29 9.46
C LEU A 162 11.77 -15.08 10.13
N LEU A 163 10.80 -15.56 9.35
CA LEU A 163 9.70 -16.36 9.90
C LEU A 163 10.20 -17.61 10.61
N TYR A 164 11.21 -18.27 10.02
CA TYR A 164 11.85 -19.44 10.66
C TYR A 164 12.49 -19.08 12.01
N THR A 165 13.16 -17.92 12.08
CA THR A 165 13.81 -17.47 13.32
C THR A 165 12.79 -17.10 14.39
N LEU A 166 11.76 -16.32 14.04
CA LEU A 166 10.74 -15.85 14.97
C LEU A 166 9.89 -17.02 15.51
N THR A 167 9.39 -17.91 14.65
CA THR A 167 8.55 -19.06 15.05
C THR A 167 9.27 -20.09 15.94
N ARG A 168 10.60 -20.04 15.98
CA ARG A 168 11.45 -20.92 16.82
C ARG A 168 12.05 -20.20 18.01
N THR A 169 11.62 -18.99 18.29
CA THR A 169 12.00 -18.25 19.48
C THR A 169 10.82 -18.31 20.46
N ASP A 170 11.10 -18.82 21.67
CA ASP A 170 10.08 -18.91 22.71
C ASP A 170 9.50 -17.53 23.04
N ASN A 171 8.24 -17.48 23.44
CA ASN A 171 7.51 -16.27 23.82
C ASN A 171 7.42 -15.20 22.69
N VAL A 172 7.58 -15.59 21.43
CA VAL A 172 7.37 -14.75 20.26
C VAL A 172 6.16 -15.24 19.48
N SER A 173 5.26 -14.33 19.13
CA SER A 173 4.13 -14.54 18.22
C SER A 173 4.19 -13.56 17.08
N ILE A 174 3.73 -13.95 15.91
CA ILE A 174 3.79 -13.15 14.69
C ILE A 174 2.37 -12.81 14.23
N LEU A 175 2.15 -11.57 13.82
CA LEU A 175 1.02 -11.19 13.00
C LEU A 175 1.55 -10.73 11.64
N SER A 176 1.33 -11.55 10.62
CA SER A 176 1.75 -11.27 9.24
C SER A 176 0.62 -10.62 8.45
N ILE A 177 0.89 -9.52 7.75
CA ILE A 177 -0.06 -8.82 6.88
C ILE A 177 0.43 -8.88 5.45
N SER A 178 -0.43 -9.38 4.54
CA SER A 178 -0.15 -9.44 3.10
C SER A 178 -1.33 -8.92 2.27
N ASN A 179 -1.03 -8.38 1.09
CA ASN A 179 -2.02 -8.04 0.08
C ASN A 179 -2.41 -9.26 -0.79
N TYR A 180 -1.65 -10.34 -0.71
CA TYR A 180 -1.83 -11.54 -1.53
C TYR A 180 -2.30 -12.72 -0.69
N VAL A 181 -3.38 -13.38 -1.12
CA VAL A 181 -3.87 -14.62 -0.49
C VAL A 181 -2.82 -15.73 -0.58
N ASP A 182 -2.08 -15.75 -1.68
CA ASP A 182 -1.13 -16.78 -2.03
C ASP A 182 0.30 -16.57 -1.53
N PHE A 183 0.53 -15.54 -0.68
CA PHE A 183 1.90 -15.21 -0.24
C PHE A 183 2.62 -16.38 0.43
N LYS A 184 1.88 -17.33 1.01
CA LYS A 184 2.44 -18.57 1.58
C LYS A 184 3.15 -19.47 0.56
N LYS A 185 2.96 -19.25 -0.73
CA LYS A 185 3.72 -19.95 -1.79
C LYS A 185 5.21 -19.62 -1.75
N PHE A 186 5.58 -18.45 -1.22
CA PHE A 186 6.97 -18.05 -1.03
C PHE A 186 7.61 -18.65 0.22
N ILE A 187 6.85 -19.32 1.09
CA ILE A 187 7.30 -19.91 2.34
C ILE A 187 7.61 -21.39 2.11
N LYS A 188 8.83 -21.82 2.47
CA LYS A 188 9.24 -23.22 2.37
C LYS A 188 8.40 -24.13 3.28
N PRO A 189 8.15 -25.39 2.90
CA PRO A 189 7.31 -26.30 3.67
C PRO A 189 7.71 -26.43 5.14
N ARG A 190 9.01 -26.45 5.44
CA ARG A 190 9.54 -26.55 6.82
C ARG A 190 9.19 -25.36 7.69
N VAL A 191 9.08 -24.15 7.11
CA VAL A 191 8.71 -22.92 7.84
C VAL A 191 7.21 -22.86 7.96
N ARG A 192 6.49 -23.21 6.89
CA ARG A 192 5.03 -23.27 6.90
C ARG A 192 4.51 -24.22 7.99
N SER A 193 5.13 -25.38 8.19
CA SER A 193 4.74 -26.32 9.26
C SER A 193 5.04 -25.80 10.68
N SER A 194 5.93 -24.82 10.82
CA SER A 194 6.23 -24.16 12.11
C SER A 194 5.27 -23.03 12.44
N LEU A 195 4.63 -22.44 11.45
CA LEU A 195 3.61 -21.41 11.62
C LEU A 195 2.34 -22.07 12.18
N ARG A 196 1.97 -21.74 13.41
CA ARG A 196 0.69 -22.12 14.02
C ARG A 196 -0.37 -21.07 13.74
N ASP A 197 -0.44 -20.61 12.48
CA ASP A 197 -1.15 -19.42 12.14
C ASP A 197 -2.66 -19.61 12.02
N ARG A 198 -3.37 -18.55 12.43
CA ARG A 198 -4.80 -18.36 12.25
C ARG A 198 -5.01 -17.32 11.16
N GLU A 199 -5.83 -17.66 10.19
CA GLU A 199 -6.08 -16.78 9.05
C GLU A 199 -7.29 -15.89 9.31
N ILE A 200 -7.12 -14.58 9.04
CA ILE A 200 -8.19 -13.59 9.12
C ILE A 200 -8.26 -12.86 7.77
N VAL A 201 -9.41 -12.98 7.11
CA VAL A 201 -9.65 -12.34 5.82
C VAL A 201 -10.24 -10.95 6.03
N PHE A 202 -9.74 -10.00 5.25
CA PHE A 202 -10.26 -8.64 5.19
C PHE A 202 -10.98 -8.43 3.84
N PRO A 203 -12.30 -8.56 3.81
CA PRO A 203 -13.06 -8.31 2.58
C PRO A 203 -13.00 -6.82 2.22
N PRO A 204 -13.11 -6.48 0.92
CA PRO A 204 -13.30 -5.11 0.47
C PRO A 204 -14.51 -4.47 1.15
N TYR A 205 -14.48 -3.15 1.31
CA TYR A 205 -15.63 -2.42 1.84
C TYR A 205 -16.72 -2.26 0.77
N ALA A 206 -17.96 -2.48 1.17
CA ALA A 206 -19.13 -2.12 0.36
C ALA A 206 -19.38 -0.60 0.44
N ALA A 207 -20.05 -0.03 -0.57
CA ALA A 207 -20.36 1.40 -0.60
C ALA A 207 -21.04 1.94 0.68
N PRO A 208 -22.03 1.28 1.30
CA PRO A 208 -22.60 1.75 2.57
C PRO A 208 -21.60 1.80 3.72
N GLN A 209 -20.67 0.85 3.77
CA GLN A 209 -19.61 0.83 4.80
C GLN A 209 -18.62 1.99 4.61
N LEU A 210 -18.28 2.32 3.36
CA LEU A 210 -17.44 3.48 3.04
C LEU A 210 -18.14 4.79 3.40
N VAL A 211 -19.47 4.89 3.21
CA VAL A 211 -20.26 6.06 3.65
C VAL A 211 -20.11 6.28 5.14
N ASP A 212 -20.20 5.23 5.96
CA ASP A 212 -20.07 5.37 7.41
C ASP A 212 -18.65 5.80 7.81
N ILE A 213 -17.63 5.22 7.18
CA ILE A 213 -16.23 5.60 7.39
C ILE A 213 -16.01 7.07 7.03
N LEU A 214 -16.49 7.51 5.85
CA LEU A 214 -16.34 8.88 5.39
C LEU A 214 -17.09 9.87 6.27
N LYS A 215 -18.31 9.54 6.74
CA LYS A 215 -19.08 10.37 7.67
C LYS A 215 -18.34 10.58 9.00
N GLU A 216 -17.72 9.57 9.57
CA GLU A 216 -16.93 9.75 10.80
C GLU A 216 -15.72 10.62 10.57
N ARG A 217 -15.02 10.43 9.47
CA ARG A 217 -13.84 11.23 9.12
C ARG A 217 -14.18 12.67 8.78
N SER A 218 -15.28 12.90 8.05
CA SER A 218 -15.72 14.24 7.67
C SER A 218 -16.09 15.13 8.86
N LYS A 219 -16.73 14.56 9.90
CA LYS A 219 -17.04 15.29 11.14
C LYS A 219 -15.81 15.89 11.83
N LEU A 220 -14.67 15.21 11.71
CA LEU A 220 -13.41 15.67 12.28
C LEU A 220 -12.67 16.65 11.36
N SER A 221 -12.84 16.47 10.05
CA SER A 221 -12.01 17.13 9.03
C SER A 221 -12.62 18.41 8.47
N PHE A 222 -13.94 18.46 8.31
CA PHE A 222 -14.64 19.57 7.66
C PHE A 222 -15.39 20.44 8.66
N LYS A 223 -15.62 21.70 8.27
CA LYS A 223 -16.54 22.58 8.97
C LYS A 223 -17.97 22.06 8.79
N GLU A 224 -18.84 22.43 9.71
CA GLU A 224 -20.24 22.00 9.67
C GLU A 224 -20.97 22.66 8.48
N GLY A 225 -21.79 21.87 7.77
CA GLY A 225 -22.59 22.34 6.66
C GLY A 225 -21.85 22.64 5.34
N VAL A 226 -20.55 22.32 5.23
CA VAL A 226 -19.78 22.58 3.99
C VAL A 226 -19.82 21.43 2.97
N LEU A 227 -20.29 20.24 3.32
CA LEU A 227 -20.43 19.12 2.40
C LEU A 227 -21.89 19.02 1.93
N GLU A 228 -22.14 19.04 0.63
CA GLU A 228 -23.45 18.70 0.08
C GLU A 228 -23.76 17.21 0.29
N ASP A 229 -25.04 16.85 0.33
CA ASP A 229 -25.53 15.51 0.72
C ASP A 229 -25.06 14.39 -0.21
N ASP A 230 -24.75 14.69 -1.45
CA ASP A 230 -24.31 13.74 -2.47
C ASP A 230 -22.79 13.44 -2.45
N VAL A 231 -21.98 14.30 -1.81
CA VAL A 231 -20.50 14.21 -1.82
C VAL A 231 -20.01 12.89 -1.23
N ILE A 232 -20.42 12.58 0.00
CA ILE A 232 -19.99 11.34 0.67
C ILE A 232 -20.49 10.08 -0.05
N PRO A 233 -21.79 9.98 -0.44
CA PRO A 233 -22.27 8.85 -1.23
C PRO A 233 -21.54 8.67 -2.56
N LEU A 234 -21.18 9.77 -3.25
CA LEU A 234 -20.45 9.72 -4.51
C LEU A 234 -19.03 9.20 -4.33
N CYS A 235 -18.27 9.73 -3.34
CA CYS A 235 -16.95 9.21 -2.99
C CYS A 235 -16.98 7.72 -2.67
N ALA A 236 -17.97 7.29 -1.88
CA ALA A 236 -18.13 5.88 -1.49
C ALA A 236 -18.48 4.99 -2.68
N ALA A 237 -19.36 5.45 -3.59
CA ALA A 237 -19.74 4.70 -4.78
C ALA A 237 -18.56 4.54 -5.76
N LEU A 238 -17.76 5.60 -5.95
CA LEU A 238 -16.58 5.55 -6.79
C LEU A 238 -15.54 4.58 -6.20
N ALA A 239 -15.25 4.69 -4.91
CA ALA A 239 -14.27 3.81 -4.25
C ALA A 239 -14.73 2.35 -4.15
N ALA A 240 -16.03 2.09 -4.05
CA ALA A 240 -16.57 0.73 -4.08
C ALA A 240 -16.38 0.06 -5.45
N LYS A 241 -16.43 0.82 -6.56
CA LYS A 241 -16.09 0.33 -7.90
C LYS A 241 -14.60 0.02 -8.06
N GLU A 242 -13.73 0.78 -7.39
CA GLU A 242 -12.28 0.60 -7.32
C GLU A 242 -11.92 -0.33 -6.16
N GLU A 243 -12.46 -1.55 -6.18
CA GLU A 243 -12.13 -2.64 -5.25
C GLU A 243 -12.46 -2.40 -3.77
N GLY A 244 -13.31 -1.40 -3.44
CA GLY A 244 -13.71 -1.10 -2.06
C GLY A 244 -12.57 -0.58 -1.19
N ASP A 245 -11.67 0.23 -1.77
CA ASP A 245 -10.52 0.83 -1.10
C ASP A 245 -10.93 2.06 -0.29
N ALA A 246 -10.83 1.98 1.05
CA ALA A 246 -11.13 3.10 1.93
C ALA A 246 -10.10 4.24 1.84
N ARG A 247 -8.85 3.97 1.44
CA ARG A 247 -7.83 5.01 1.24
C ARG A 247 -8.22 5.88 0.06
N TYR A 248 -8.61 5.25 -1.05
CA TYR A 248 -9.09 5.96 -2.23
C TYR A 248 -10.34 6.80 -1.94
N ALA A 249 -11.29 6.28 -1.13
CA ALA A 249 -12.45 7.04 -0.70
C ALA A 249 -12.08 8.30 0.10
N LEU A 250 -11.11 8.18 1.01
CA LEU A 250 -10.59 9.31 1.80
C LEU A 250 -9.83 10.31 0.94
N ASP A 251 -9.04 9.84 -0.03
CA ASP A 251 -8.30 10.69 -0.96
C ASP A 251 -9.24 11.48 -1.87
N LEU A 252 -10.32 10.85 -2.39
CA LEU A 252 -11.36 11.54 -3.15
C LEU A 252 -12.00 12.68 -2.34
N LEU A 253 -12.41 12.40 -1.11
CA LEU A 253 -13.04 13.39 -0.25
C LEU A 253 -12.08 14.54 0.10
N ARG A 254 -10.81 14.23 0.38
CA ARG A 254 -9.77 15.21 0.67
C ARG A 254 -9.52 16.10 -0.54
N THR A 255 -9.28 15.52 -1.69
CA THR A 255 -8.96 16.26 -2.93
C THR A 255 -10.15 17.11 -3.38
N ALA A 256 -11.39 16.62 -3.24
CA ALA A 256 -12.58 17.42 -3.53
C ALA A 256 -12.69 18.65 -2.63
N GLY A 257 -12.32 18.53 -1.35
CA GLY A 257 -12.24 19.69 -0.44
C GLY A 257 -11.11 20.65 -0.80
N GLU A 258 -9.95 20.14 -1.23
CA GLU A 258 -8.82 20.94 -1.69
C GLU A 258 -9.19 21.74 -2.96
N ILE A 259 -9.85 21.13 -3.92
CA ILE A 259 -10.36 21.78 -5.15
C ILE A 259 -11.38 22.89 -4.78
N ALA A 260 -12.30 22.62 -3.83
CA ALA A 260 -13.24 23.64 -3.35
C ALA A 260 -12.52 24.86 -2.76
N ASP A 261 -11.50 24.65 -1.92
CA ASP A 261 -10.66 25.72 -1.37
C ASP A 261 -9.92 26.50 -2.45
N GLU A 262 -9.34 25.83 -3.46
CA GLU A 262 -8.63 26.46 -4.58
C GLU A 262 -9.55 27.31 -5.44
N GLN A 263 -10.78 26.86 -5.68
CA GLN A 263 -11.80 27.59 -6.43
C GLN A 263 -12.52 28.65 -5.57
N GLY A 264 -12.16 28.80 -4.29
CA GLY A 264 -12.77 29.77 -3.38
C GLY A 264 -14.22 29.45 -3.00
N SER A 265 -14.64 28.19 -3.16
CA SER A 265 -15.97 27.73 -2.77
C SER A 265 -16.05 27.53 -1.25
N ASN A 266 -17.18 27.94 -0.65
CA ASN A 266 -17.46 27.68 0.76
C ASN A 266 -18.12 26.31 0.99
N VAL A 267 -18.44 25.57 -0.09
CA VAL A 267 -19.19 24.31 -0.06
C VAL A 267 -18.53 23.32 -1.02
N VAL A 268 -18.37 22.08 -0.60
CA VAL A 268 -17.89 20.99 -1.43
C VAL A 268 -19.10 20.34 -2.12
N ARG A 269 -19.04 20.20 -3.44
CA ARG A 269 -20.12 19.67 -4.28
C ARG A 269 -19.72 18.38 -4.99
N GLY A 270 -20.68 17.63 -5.48
CA GLY A 270 -20.43 16.43 -6.25
C GLY A 270 -19.60 16.63 -7.52
N GLU A 271 -19.60 17.84 -8.11
CA GLU A 271 -18.71 18.20 -9.24
C GLU A 271 -17.24 18.15 -8.85
N PHE A 272 -16.86 18.65 -7.65
CA PHE A 272 -15.48 18.58 -7.15
C PHE A 272 -15.01 17.15 -6.87
N VAL A 273 -15.92 16.24 -6.54
CA VAL A 273 -15.59 14.81 -6.41
C VAL A 273 -15.23 14.20 -7.76
N ARG A 274 -15.92 14.60 -8.84
CA ARG A 274 -15.57 14.13 -10.20
C ARG A 274 -14.23 14.70 -10.66
N GLU A 275 -14.00 15.98 -10.44
CA GLU A 275 -12.69 16.61 -10.70
C GLU A 275 -11.57 15.95 -9.88
N ALA A 276 -11.82 15.65 -8.60
CA ALA A 276 -10.88 14.96 -7.73
C ALA A 276 -10.54 13.56 -8.27
N LYS A 277 -11.53 12.82 -8.78
CA LYS A 277 -11.30 11.54 -9.41
C LYS A 277 -10.34 11.67 -10.60
N ASP A 278 -10.64 12.57 -11.52
CA ASP A 278 -9.83 12.79 -12.71
C ASP A 278 -8.41 13.24 -12.33
N TYR A 279 -8.28 14.11 -11.34
CA TYR A 279 -6.99 14.58 -10.82
C TYR A 279 -6.14 13.44 -10.23
N ILE A 280 -6.75 12.58 -9.40
CA ILE A 280 -6.05 11.43 -8.78
C ILE A 280 -5.63 10.42 -9.85
N GLU A 281 -6.49 10.13 -10.84
CA GLU A 281 -6.18 9.22 -11.93
C GLU A 281 -5.03 9.78 -12.81
N HIS A 282 -5.05 11.06 -13.13
CA HIS A 282 -3.98 11.73 -13.87
C HIS A 282 -2.64 11.69 -13.13
N ASN A 283 -2.63 12.04 -11.84
CA ASN A 283 -1.41 12.00 -11.05
C ASN A 283 -0.84 10.59 -10.94
N LYS A 284 -1.69 9.57 -10.74
CA LYS A 284 -1.26 8.17 -10.71
C LYS A 284 -0.58 7.75 -12.01
N VAL A 285 -1.12 8.13 -13.15
CA VAL A 285 -0.51 7.84 -14.46
C VAL A 285 0.83 8.58 -14.60
N THR A 286 0.88 9.86 -14.23
CA THR A 286 2.10 10.66 -14.25
C THR A 286 3.20 10.05 -13.39
N ASP A 287 2.89 9.66 -12.14
CA ASP A 287 3.85 9.03 -11.23
C ASP A 287 4.39 7.72 -11.80
N ILE A 288 3.54 6.88 -12.41
CA ILE A 288 3.99 5.65 -13.06
C ILE A 288 4.99 5.99 -14.18
N ILE A 289 4.65 6.92 -15.07
CA ILE A 289 5.50 7.29 -16.20
C ILE A 289 6.86 7.82 -15.73
N MET A 290 6.89 8.68 -14.72
CA MET A 290 8.12 9.26 -14.19
C MET A 290 9.05 8.21 -13.54
N THR A 291 8.51 7.09 -13.04
CA THR A 291 9.32 6.01 -12.47
C THR A 291 9.83 5.01 -13.50
N LEU A 292 9.36 5.07 -14.74
CA LEU A 292 9.80 4.15 -15.80
C LEU A 292 11.27 4.42 -16.21
N PRO A 293 12.02 3.35 -16.55
CA PRO A 293 13.33 3.49 -17.18
C PRO A 293 13.25 4.32 -18.49
N SER A 294 14.28 5.10 -18.79
CA SER A 294 14.31 6.00 -19.94
C SER A 294 13.96 5.32 -21.28
N GLN A 295 14.33 4.06 -21.45
CA GLN A 295 14.00 3.31 -22.66
C GLN A 295 12.50 3.00 -22.79
N GLN A 296 11.80 2.75 -21.68
CA GLN A 296 10.35 2.57 -21.66
C GLN A 296 9.62 3.89 -21.91
N GLN A 297 10.15 5.00 -21.36
CA GLN A 297 9.61 6.33 -21.64
C GLN A 297 9.71 6.65 -23.14
N ARG A 298 10.83 6.34 -23.81
CA ARG A 298 10.98 6.49 -25.27
C ARG A 298 10.00 5.61 -26.06
N VAL A 299 9.66 4.43 -25.58
CA VAL A 299 8.61 3.59 -26.18
C VAL A 299 7.25 4.28 -26.08
N LEU A 300 6.91 4.83 -24.90
CA LEU A 300 5.67 5.60 -24.74
C LEU A 300 5.64 6.86 -25.61
N GLU A 301 6.76 7.55 -25.75
CA GLU A 301 6.90 8.70 -26.67
C GLU A 301 6.62 8.29 -28.13
N ALA A 302 7.13 7.13 -28.56
CA ALA A 302 6.85 6.60 -29.90
C ALA A 302 5.36 6.23 -30.07
N ILE A 303 4.73 5.67 -29.03
CA ILE A 303 3.29 5.37 -29.01
C ILE A 303 2.48 6.66 -29.10
N LEU A 304 2.82 7.67 -28.28
CA LEU A 304 2.18 8.99 -28.31
C LEU A 304 2.26 9.64 -29.68
N TYR A 305 3.46 9.64 -30.30
CA TYR A 305 3.69 10.18 -31.63
C TYR A 305 2.76 9.53 -32.66
N LEU A 306 2.66 8.20 -32.67
CA LEU A 306 1.79 7.46 -33.58
C LEU A 306 0.31 7.71 -33.31
N THR A 307 -0.10 7.75 -32.03
CA THR A 307 -1.48 8.03 -31.61
C THR A 307 -1.94 9.41 -32.11
N LYS A 308 -1.12 10.46 -31.94
CA LYS A 308 -1.43 11.82 -32.39
C LYS A 308 -1.59 11.92 -33.92
N ARG A 309 -0.96 11.04 -34.69
CA ARG A 309 -1.09 10.97 -36.15
C ARG A 309 -2.27 10.11 -36.61
N GLY A 310 -2.99 9.47 -35.68
CA GLY A 310 -4.07 8.56 -36.02
C GLY A 310 -3.60 7.28 -36.74
N GLU A 311 -2.30 6.93 -36.63
CA GLU A 311 -1.72 5.75 -37.27
C GLU A 311 -2.02 4.50 -36.43
N GLU A 312 -2.31 3.36 -37.10
CA GLU A 312 -2.43 2.07 -36.42
C GLU A 312 -1.06 1.65 -35.88
N ILE A 313 -0.98 1.43 -34.57
CA ILE A 313 0.29 1.13 -33.90
C ILE A 313 0.51 -0.37 -33.92
N THR A 314 1.26 -0.84 -34.90
CA THR A 314 1.77 -2.23 -34.95
C THR A 314 3.15 -2.32 -34.32
N SER A 315 3.55 -3.50 -33.83
CA SER A 315 4.87 -3.70 -33.20
C SER A 315 6.04 -3.29 -34.13
N GLY A 316 5.91 -3.52 -35.44
CA GLY A 316 6.93 -3.12 -36.45
C GLY A 316 7.00 -1.60 -36.57
N ARG A 317 5.84 -0.93 -36.68
CA ARG A 317 5.78 0.54 -36.84
C ARG A 317 6.26 1.24 -35.57
N LEU A 318 5.89 0.72 -34.39
CA LEU A 318 6.41 1.19 -33.12
C LEU A 318 7.95 1.16 -33.10
N TYR A 319 8.54 0.01 -33.46
CA TYR A 319 9.99 -0.14 -33.45
C TYR A 319 10.72 0.83 -34.41
N GLU A 320 10.14 1.09 -35.58
CA GLU A 320 10.69 2.09 -36.51
C GLU A 320 10.75 3.50 -35.89
N ILE A 321 9.65 3.95 -35.28
CA ILE A 321 9.59 5.29 -34.67
C ILE A 321 10.48 5.35 -33.42
N TYR A 322 10.46 4.31 -32.57
CA TYR A 322 11.33 4.21 -31.40
C TYR A 322 12.83 4.37 -31.81
N LYS A 323 13.29 3.73 -32.90
CA LYS A 323 14.66 3.89 -33.38
C LYS A 323 15.00 5.32 -33.75
N LYS A 324 14.06 6.04 -34.32
CA LYS A 324 14.27 7.46 -34.71
C LYS A 324 14.39 8.34 -33.45
N ILE A 325 13.55 8.08 -32.42
CA ILE A 325 13.55 8.82 -31.16
C ILE A 325 14.83 8.53 -30.38
N SER A 326 15.29 7.27 -30.37
CA SER A 326 16.45 6.82 -29.60
C SER A 326 17.81 7.25 -30.14
N GLN A 327 17.89 7.84 -31.32
CA GLN A 327 19.12 8.44 -31.91
C GLN A 327 20.39 7.58 -31.79
N GLY A 328 20.28 6.26 -31.98
CA GLY A 328 21.42 5.33 -31.91
C GLY A 328 21.52 4.55 -30.60
N ASP A 329 20.87 4.99 -29.50
CA ASP A 329 20.75 4.25 -28.23
C ASP A 329 19.48 3.39 -28.25
N SER A 330 19.33 2.51 -29.22
CA SER A 330 18.15 1.68 -29.37
C SER A 330 18.40 0.25 -28.89
N VAL A 331 17.42 -0.31 -28.15
CA VAL A 331 17.43 -1.73 -27.77
C VAL A 331 16.92 -2.63 -28.90
N SER A 332 17.11 -3.94 -28.76
CA SER A 332 16.64 -4.92 -29.75
C SER A 332 15.11 -4.95 -29.86
N TYR A 333 14.60 -5.41 -31.01
CA TYR A 333 13.15 -5.60 -31.24
C TYR A 333 12.50 -6.50 -30.19
N ARG A 334 13.19 -7.54 -29.73
CA ARG A 334 12.71 -8.44 -28.68
C ARG A 334 12.52 -7.69 -27.36
N ARG A 335 13.46 -6.83 -26.99
CA ARG A 335 13.38 -6.05 -25.76
C ARG A 335 12.23 -5.03 -25.78
N ILE A 336 11.91 -4.46 -26.95
CA ILE A 336 10.73 -3.61 -27.11
C ILE A 336 9.44 -4.41 -26.84
N PHE A 337 9.39 -5.66 -27.27
CA PHE A 337 8.23 -6.52 -26.97
C PHE A 337 8.07 -6.76 -25.47
N ASP A 338 9.18 -6.97 -24.75
CA ASP A 338 9.15 -7.09 -23.29
C ASP A 338 8.63 -5.79 -22.65
N PHE A 339 9.09 -4.63 -23.11
CA PHE A 339 8.60 -3.32 -22.64
C PHE A 339 7.12 -3.10 -22.92
N VAL A 340 6.63 -3.48 -24.08
CA VAL A 340 5.20 -3.42 -24.41
C VAL A 340 4.38 -4.26 -23.44
N ASN A 341 4.82 -5.48 -23.11
CA ASN A 341 4.15 -6.32 -22.13
C ASN A 341 4.20 -5.70 -20.71
N GLU A 342 5.32 -5.11 -20.31
CA GLU A 342 5.46 -4.42 -19.04
C GLU A 342 4.53 -3.20 -18.95
N LEU A 343 4.44 -2.39 -20.00
CA LEU A 343 3.56 -1.22 -20.08
C LEU A 343 2.06 -1.62 -20.10
N GLU A 344 1.73 -2.77 -20.69
CA GLU A 344 0.38 -3.33 -20.66
C GLU A 344 0.02 -3.78 -19.25
N LEU A 345 0.93 -4.46 -18.53
CA LEU A 345 0.74 -4.82 -17.12
C LEU A 345 0.55 -3.61 -16.21
N LEU A 346 1.15 -2.48 -16.54
CA LEU A 346 0.96 -1.20 -15.85
C LEU A 346 -0.35 -0.50 -16.22
N GLY A 347 -1.10 -1.02 -17.20
CA GLY A 347 -2.36 -0.44 -17.66
C GLY A 347 -2.21 0.83 -18.50
N LEU A 348 -1.00 1.18 -18.93
CA LEU A 348 -0.74 2.37 -19.78
C LEU A 348 -1.14 2.15 -21.23
N ILE A 349 -1.09 0.91 -21.71
CA ILE A 349 -1.46 0.49 -23.06
C ILE A 349 -2.27 -0.80 -23.02
N SER A 350 -2.94 -1.13 -24.12
CA SER A 350 -3.52 -2.45 -24.35
C SER A 350 -3.02 -3.03 -25.66
N THR A 351 -2.88 -4.36 -25.73
CA THR A 351 -2.45 -5.06 -26.95
C THR A 351 -3.54 -6.02 -27.43
N ASN A 352 -3.80 -6.02 -28.74
CA ASN A 352 -4.67 -6.97 -29.41
C ASN A 352 -3.94 -7.70 -30.50
N THR A 353 -3.85 -9.03 -30.41
CA THR A 353 -3.21 -9.84 -31.45
C THR A 353 -4.15 -10.05 -32.63
N VAL A 354 -3.78 -9.54 -33.79
CA VAL A 354 -4.53 -9.71 -35.05
C VAL A 354 -3.77 -10.60 -36.02
N SER A 355 -4.49 -11.58 -36.60
CA SER A 355 -3.94 -12.44 -37.65
C SER A 355 -4.11 -11.79 -39.02
N LYS A 356 -3.02 -11.56 -39.75
CA LYS A 356 -3.04 -10.95 -41.09
C LYS A 356 -3.42 -11.94 -42.21
N GLY A 357 -4.03 -13.09 -41.89
CA GLY A 357 -4.47 -14.10 -42.85
C GLY A 357 -3.41 -15.21 -43.11
N ARG A 358 -3.80 -16.24 -43.91
CA ARG A 358 -2.93 -17.39 -44.22
C ARG A 358 -1.57 -16.93 -44.79
N GLY A 359 -0.48 -17.20 -44.05
CA GLY A 359 0.90 -16.93 -44.49
C GLY A 359 1.49 -15.56 -44.12
N LYS A 360 0.73 -14.62 -43.47
CA LYS A 360 1.23 -13.27 -43.13
C LYS A 360 1.54 -13.04 -41.64
N GLY A 361 1.53 -14.07 -40.81
CA GLY A 361 1.90 -13.97 -39.40
C GLY A 361 0.86 -13.27 -38.51
N ARG A 362 1.20 -13.17 -37.21
CA ARG A 362 0.41 -12.43 -36.21
C ARG A 362 1.12 -11.10 -35.91
N THR A 363 0.37 -10.03 -35.73
CA THR A 363 0.89 -8.73 -35.27
C THR A 363 0.07 -8.24 -34.10
N ASN A 364 0.73 -7.57 -33.16
CA ASN A 364 0.01 -6.91 -32.07
C ASN A 364 -0.33 -5.48 -32.49
N ILE A 365 -1.60 -5.11 -32.32
CA ILE A 365 -2.07 -3.74 -32.41
C ILE A 365 -2.07 -3.17 -30.99
N ILE A 366 -1.38 -2.06 -30.83
CA ILE A 366 -1.18 -1.40 -29.54
C ILE A 366 -2.11 -0.19 -29.47
N LYS A 367 -2.78 0.02 -28.35
CA LYS A 367 -3.62 1.20 -28.10
C LYS A 367 -3.23 1.83 -26.77
N LEU A 368 -3.08 3.15 -26.76
CA LEU A 368 -2.90 3.92 -25.52
C LEU A 368 -4.18 3.85 -24.67
N GLN A 369 -4.02 3.70 -23.36
CA GLN A 369 -5.12 3.60 -22.40
C GLN A 369 -5.24 4.84 -21.50
N CYS A 370 -4.22 5.70 -21.48
CA CYS A 370 -4.25 6.96 -20.74
C CYS A 370 -4.49 8.14 -21.70
N ASP A 371 -4.86 9.28 -21.12
CA ASP A 371 -5.03 10.52 -21.90
C ASP A 371 -3.71 10.97 -22.50
N THR A 372 -3.77 11.40 -23.77
CA THR A 372 -2.58 11.88 -24.49
C THR A 372 -1.96 13.11 -23.88
N SER A 373 -2.75 13.99 -23.28
CA SER A 373 -2.27 15.20 -22.59
C SER A 373 -1.51 14.87 -21.32
N VAL A 374 -1.99 13.89 -20.55
CA VAL A 374 -1.32 13.40 -19.33
C VAL A 374 0.01 12.76 -19.67
N LEU A 375 0.02 11.89 -20.69
CA LEU A 375 1.25 11.24 -21.16
C LEU A 375 2.26 12.26 -21.66
N GLU A 376 1.81 13.25 -22.42
CA GLU A 376 2.66 14.32 -22.93
C GLU A 376 3.30 15.12 -21.80
N ASN A 377 2.50 15.60 -20.86
CA ASN A 377 3.00 16.36 -19.71
C ASN A 377 4.00 15.54 -18.88
N ALA A 378 3.72 14.25 -18.63
CA ALA A 378 4.61 13.39 -17.84
C ALA A 378 5.94 13.06 -18.52
N LEU A 379 5.99 13.03 -19.87
CA LEU A 379 7.22 12.76 -20.63
C LEU A 379 8.10 13.98 -20.81
N TRP A 380 7.54 15.20 -20.71
CA TRP A 380 8.26 16.45 -21.01
C TRP A 380 8.51 17.31 -19.75
N MET A 381 8.13 16.83 -18.54
CA MET A 381 8.58 17.35 -17.24
C MET A 381 10.02 16.93 -16.96
#